data_fbb8ed275b913e5cb9282577b214ef9a
#
_entry.id   fbb8ed275b913e5cb9282577b214ef9a
#
_cell.length_a   1.000
_cell.length_b   1.000
_cell.length_c   1.000
_cell.angle_alpha   90.00
_cell.angle_beta   90.00
_cell.angle_gamma   90.00
#
_symmetry.space_group_name_H-M   'P 1'
#
loop_
_entity.id
_entity.type
_entity.pdbx_description
1 polymer ?
#
loop_
_entity_poly.entity_id
_entity_poly.type
_entity_poly.pdbx_seq_one_letter_code
_entity_poly.pdbx_strand_id
1 'polypeptide(L)'
;DILLKIFPASKEEKQAFFYYKDGMSAQSDGEYAEALEDYYEALQIEEDPYDRSFILYNIGLIYSSNGEYIKALEYYHQALELNSNLMQALNNIAVIYHYQGIKAFEKQNLEVARLLFDKAAEYWKQAINLAPNNYIEARNWLQTTGRIPTENLY
;
A
#
# COMPACT_ATOMS: atom_id res chain seq x y z
N ASP A 1 11.43 -5.39 0.64
CA ASP A 1 11.70 -6.79 0.29
C ASP A 1 12.11 -7.59 1.51
N ILE A 2 11.59 -8.82 1.62
CA ILE A 2 12.00 -9.77 2.64
C ILE A 2 13.35 -10.35 2.22
N LEU A 3 14.38 -10.13 3.05
CA LEU A 3 15.72 -10.64 2.80
C LEU A 3 16.03 -11.78 3.78
N LEU A 4 16.62 -12.85 3.27
CA LEU A 4 17.26 -13.84 4.15
C LEU A 4 18.43 -13.15 4.87
N LYS A 5 18.39 -13.18 6.19
CA LYS A 5 19.41 -12.56 7.03
C LYS A 5 20.80 -13.19 6.75
N ILE A 6 21.87 -12.40 6.94
CA ILE A 6 23.26 -12.81 6.70
C ILE A 6 23.67 -14.00 7.61
N PHE A 7 23.03 -14.15 8.78
CA PHE A 7 23.23 -15.28 9.68
C PHE A 7 22.44 -16.50 9.22
N PRO A 8 22.83 -17.73 9.60
CA PRO A 8 22.09 -18.91 9.24
C PRO A 8 20.61 -18.76 9.65
N ALA A 9 19.74 -18.68 8.64
CA ALA A 9 18.31 -18.59 8.90
C ALA A 9 17.79 -19.88 9.53
N SER A 10 16.84 -19.76 10.46
CA SER A 10 16.13 -20.91 10.99
C SER A 10 15.33 -21.62 9.90
N LYS A 11 14.89 -22.85 10.19
CA LYS A 11 14.03 -23.59 9.26
C LYS A 11 12.73 -22.83 8.98
N GLU A 12 12.17 -22.21 10.00
CA GLU A 12 10.93 -21.43 9.93
C GLU A 12 11.13 -20.16 9.09
N GLU A 13 12.23 -19.43 9.27
CA GLU A 13 12.56 -18.27 8.46
C GLU A 13 12.71 -18.61 6.97
N LYS A 14 13.36 -19.74 6.65
CA LYS A 14 13.49 -20.23 5.29
C LYS A 14 12.14 -20.59 4.69
N GLN A 15 11.28 -21.25 5.47
CA GLN A 15 9.95 -21.66 5.03
C GLN A 15 9.06 -20.44 4.77
N ALA A 16 9.06 -19.45 5.66
CA ALA A 16 8.33 -18.19 5.46
C ALA A 16 8.80 -17.47 4.20
N PHE A 17 10.09 -17.42 3.97
CA PHE A 17 10.66 -16.82 2.77
C PHE A 17 10.23 -17.53 1.48
N PHE A 18 10.20 -18.85 1.47
CA PHE A 18 9.75 -19.61 0.29
C PHE A 18 8.27 -19.39 0.00
N TYR A 19 7.41 -19.39 1.00
CA TYR A 19 6.00 -19.06 0.80
C TYR A 19 5.82 -17.63 0.27
N TYR A 20 6.54 -16.66 0.82
CA TYR A 20 6.51 -15.30 0.33
C TYR A 20 6.95 -15.20 -1.14
N LYS A 21 8.03 -15.85 -1.50
CA LYS A 21 8.55 -15.88 -2.86
C LYS A 21 7.58 -16.56 -3.84
N ASP A 22 6.99 -17.69 -3.45
CA ASP A 22 6.00 -18.38 -4.26
C ASP A 22 4.74 -17.52 -4.42
N GLY A 23 4.31 -16.85 -3.37
CA GLY A 23 3.21 -15.88 -3.42
C GLY A 23 3.47 -14.74 -4.40
N MET A 24 4.67 -14.18 -4.39
CA MET A 24 5.07 -13.14 -5.34
C MET A 24 5.06 -13.63 -6.79
N SER A 25 5.53 -14.85 -7.03
CA SER A 25 5.50 -15.47 -8.35
C SER A 25 4.08 -15.68 -8.84
N ALA A 26 3.22 -16.26 -8.01
CA ALA A 26 1.80 -16.46 -8.33
C ALA A 26 1.08 -15.13 -8.58
N GLN A 27 1.35 -14.11 -7.78
CA GLN A 27 0.80 -12.77 -7.97
C GLN A 27 1.22 -12.17 -9.31
N SER A 28 2.49 -12.32 -9.69
CA SER A 28 3.02 -11.85 -10.96
C SER A 28 2.36 -12.54 -12.16
N ASP A 29 1.99 -13.81 -12.00
CA ASP A 29 1.31 -14.61 -13.02
C ASP A 29 -0.21 -14.40 -13.05
N GLY A 30 -0.73 -13.58 -12.14
CA GLY A 30 -2.17 -13.33 -12.02
C GLY A 30 -2.95 -14.41 -11.29
N GLU A 31 -2.27 -15.38 -10.69
CA GLU A 31 -2.84 -16.48 -9.92
C GLU A 31 -3.14 -16.00 -8.48
N TYR A 32 -4.10 -15.09 -8.34
CA TYR A 32 -4.32 -14.37 -7.08
C TYR A 32 -4.80 -15.26 -5.93
N ALA A 33 -5.59 -16.28 -6.20
CA ALA A 33 -6.03 -17.22 -5.15
C ALA A 33 -4.84 -18.00 -4.56
N GLU A 34 -3.95 -18.49 -5.41
CA GLU A 34 -2.73 -19.18 -5.00
C GLU A 34 -1.78 -18.22 -4.26
N ALA A 35 -1.61 -17.01 -4.78
CA ALA A 35 -0.79 -15.99 -4.13
C ALA A 35 -1.28 -15.68 -2.71
N LEU A 36 -2.58 -15.54 -2.50
CA LEU A 36 -3.17 -15.32 -1.18
C LEU A 36 -2.90 -16.49 -0.23
N GLU A 37 -3.07 -17.72 -0.69
CA GLU A 37 -2.75 -18.91 0.12
C GLU A 37 -1.29 -18.89 0.58
N ASP A 38 -0.35 -18.64 -0.32
CA ASP A 38 1.06 -18.58 -0.01
C ASP A 38 1.38 -17.43 0.96
N TYR A 39 0.80 -16.26 0.75
CA TYR A 39 1.00 -15.13 1.66
C TYR A 39 0.42 -15.38 3.05
N TYR A 40 -0.73 -16.02 3.17
CA TYR A 40 -1.30 -16.39 4.47
C TYR A 40 -0.43 -17.42 5.19
N GLU A 41 0.11 -18.41 4.48
CA GLU A 41 1.07 -19.36 5.06
C GLU A 41 2.34 -18.66 5.53
N ALA A 42 2.90 -17.75 4.73
CA ALA A 42 4.06 -16.96 5.12
C ALA A 42 3.76 -16.12 6.37
N LEU A 43 2.59 -15.50 6.44
CA LEU A 43 2.17 -14.66 7.55
C LEU A 43 2.03 -15.43 8.87
N GLN A 44 1.63 -16.70 8.82
CA GLN A 44 1.53 -17.55 10.01
C GLN A 44 2.89 -17.91 10.60
N ILE A 45 3.93 -17.97 9.77
CA ILE A 45 5.28 -18.40 10.16
C ILE A 45 6.18 -17.20 10.46
N GLU A 46 6.05 -16.12 9.70
CA GLU A 46 6.90 -14.93 9.83
C GLU A 46 6.65 -14.18 11.13
N GLU A 47 7.70 -13.99 11.92
CA GLU A 47 7.63 -13.29 13.22
C GLU A 47 8.16 -11.86 13.16
N ASP A 48 9.06 -11.55 12.22
CA ASP A 48 9.63 -10.21 12.08
C ASP A 48 8.57 -9.19 11.62
N PRO A 49 8.33 -8.12 12.40
CA PRO A 49 7.28 -7.15 12.05
C PRO A 49 7.52 -6.44 10.73
N TYR A 50 8.78 -6.14 10.41
CA TYR A 50 9.14 -5.49 9.15
C TYR A 50 8.81 -6.37 7.95
N ASP A 51 9.20 -7.65 8.00
CA ASP A 51 8.90 -8.62 6.95
C ASP A 51 7.40 -8.90 6.86
N ARG A 52 6.69 -8.97 7.98
CA ARG A 52 5.23 -9.11 8.01
C ARG A 52 4.54 -7.94 7.30
N SER A 53 5.07 -6.73 7.43
CA SER A 53 4.49 -5.55 6.78
C SER A 53 4.45 -5.67 5.26
N PHE A 54 5.46 -6.26 4.64
CA PHE A 54 5.50 -6.50 3.19
C PHE A 54 4.51 -7.58 2.76
N ILE A 55 4.33 -8.63 3.54
CA ILE A 55 3.33 -9.66 3.26
C ILE A 55 1.92 -9.05 3.27
N LEU A 56 1.60 -8.30 4.31
CA LEU A 56 0.31 -7.61 4.46
C LEU A 56 0.07 -6.60 3.32
N TYR A 57 1.09 -5.85 2.95
CA TYR A 57 1.02 -4.95 1.81
C TYR A 57 0.69 -5.67 0.50
N ASN A 58 1.35 -6.79 0.22
CA ASN A 58 1.09 -7.58 -0.99
C ASN A 58 -0.32 -8.20 -0.99
N ILE A 59 -0.82 -8.65 0.14
CA ILE A 59 -2.22 -9.08 0.27
C ILE A 59 -3.17 -7.92 -0.08
N GLY A 60 -2.89 -6.72 0.43
CA GLY A 60 -3.64 -5.51 0.10
C GLY A 60 -3.65 -5.20 -1.40
N LEU A 61 -2.51 -5.37 -2.09
CA LEU A 61 -2.41 -5.20 -3.54
C LEU A 61 -3.36 -6.14 -4.30
N ILE A 62 -3.44 -7.39 -3.88
CA ILE A 62 -4.32 -8.38 -4.52
C ILE A 62 -5.79 -7.96 -4.36
N TYR A 63 -6.21 -7.60 -3.16
CA TYR A 63 -7.59 -7.14 -2.93
C TYR A 63 -7.91 -5.86 -3.71
N SER A 64 -6.97 -4.91 -3.78
CA SER A 64 -7.12 -3.70 -4.58
C SER A 64 -7.28 -4.02 -6.08
N SER A 65 -6.49 -4.94 -6.59
CA SER A 65 -6.57 -5.39 -8.00
C SER A 65 -7.92 -6.04 -8.33
N ASN A 66 -8.56 -6.66 -7.35
CA ASN A 66 -9.88 -7.26 -7.48
C ASN A 66 -11.04 -6.28 -7.21
N GLY A 67 -10.74 -5.01 -6.94
CA GLY A 67 -11.75 -4.01 -6.62
C GLY A 67 -12.32 -4.10 -5.19
N GLU A 68 -11.75 -4.93 -4.34
CA GLU A 68 -12.14 -5.08 -2.93
C GLU A 68 -11.40 -4.06 -2.06
N TYR A 69 -11.74 -2.79 -2.24
CA TYR A 69 -10.99 -1.67 -1.67
C TYR A 69 -11.05 -1.60 -0.14
N ILE A 70 -12.16 -2.00 0.49
CA ILE A 70 -12.28 -2.01 1.95
C ILE A 70 -11.28 -2.99 2.56
N LYS A 71 -11.19 -4.19 2.01
CA LYS A 71 -10.19 -5.19 2.44
C LYS A 71 -8.76 -4.72 2.16
N ALA A 72 -8.52 -4.14 0.99
CA ALA A 72 -7.21 -3.58 0.66
C ALA A 72 -6.78 -2.54 1.70
N LEU A 73 -7.65 -1.61 2.06
CA LEU A 73 -7.37 -0.61 3.10
C LEU A 73 -7.04 -1.26 4.45
N GLU A 74 -7.78 -2.29 4.87
CA GLU A 74 -7.51 -3.01 6.12
C GLU A 74 -6.09 -3.58 6.15
N TYR A 75 -5.65 -4.24 5.08
CA TYR A 75 -4.31 -4.82 4.99
C TYR A 75 -3.22 -3.76 4.88
N TYR A 76 -3.44 -2.68 4.12
CA TYR A 76 -2.49 -1.57 4.06
C TYR A 76 -2.31 -0.90 5.41
N HIS A 77 -3.38 -0.70 6.17
CA HIS A 77 -3.29 -0.13 7.52
C HIS A 77 -2.56 -1.07 8.48
N GLN A 78 -2.81 -2.37 8.43
CA GLN A 78 -2.04 -3.34 9.21
C GLN A 78 -0.54 -3.31 8.86
N ALA A 79 -0.22 -3.19 7.57
CA ALA A 79 1.17 -3.04 7.14
C ALA A 79 1.83 -1.79 7.72
N LEU A 80 1.12 -0.66 7.72
CA LEU A 80 1.62 0.61 8.28
C LEU A 80 1.76 0.58 9.81
N GLU A 81 0.96 -0.19 10.52
CA GLU A 81 1.12 -0.40 11.96
C GLU A 81 2.47 -1.05 12.28
N LEU A 82 2.94 -1.94 11.42
CA LEU A 82 4.21 -2.65 11.59
C LEU A 82 5.40 -1.91 10.96
N ASN A 83 5.16 -1.11 9.93
CA ASN A 83 6.17 -0.32 9.22
C ASN A 83 5.56 1.01 8.74
N SER A 84 5.64 2.03 9.57
CA SER A 84 5.06 3.35 9.29
C SER A 84 5.72 4.08 8.12
N ASN A 85 6.89 3.65 7.67
CA ASN A 85 7.63 4.24 6.56
C ASN A 85 7.39 3.51 5.22
N LEU A 86 6.44 2.60 5.16
CA LEU A 86 6.07 1.91 3.92
C LEU A 86 5.30 2.86 2.99
N MET A 87 6.06 3.67 2.24
CA MET A 87 5.52 4.73 1.37
C MET A 87 4.58 4.20 0.30
N GLN A 88 4.81 3.00 -0.19
CA GLN A 88 3.94 2.36 -1.19
C GLN A 88 2.53 2.11 -0.64
N ALA A 89 2.43 1.71 0.64
CA ALA A 89 1.13 1.54 1.29
C ALA A 89 0.42 2.89 1.47
N LEU A 90 1.14 3.92 1.88
CA LEU A 90 0.60 5.29 2.00
C LEU A 90 0.06 5.78 0.66
N ASN A 91 0.83 5.63 -0.40
CA ASN A 91 0.40 6.01 -1.74
C ASN A 91 -0.84 5.23 -2.19
N ASN A 92 -0.86 3.93 -1.98
CA ASN A 92 -1.98 3.09 -2.42
C ASN A 92 -3.26 3.37 -1.64
N ILE A 93 -3.17 3.70 -0.36
CA ILE A 93 -4.32 4.19 0.42
C ILE A 93 -4.85 5.51 -0.17
N ALA A 94 -3.95 6.45 -0.47
CA ALA A 94 -4.33 7.72 -1.08
C ALA A 94 -5.02 7.54 -2.42
N VAL A 95 -4.52 6.63 -3.27
CA VAL A 95 -5.11 6.31 -4.58
C VAL A 95 -6.53 5.78 -4.40
N ILE A 96 -6.78 4.90 -3.43
CA ILE A 96 -8.13 4.37 -3.16
C ILE A 96 -9.08 5.49 -2.74
N TYR A 97 -8.69 6.33 -1.79
CA TYR A 97 -9.53 7.46 -1.35
C TYR A 97 -9.79 8.46 -2.47
N HIS A 98 -8.79 8.75 -3.29
CA HIS A 98 -8.95 9.63 -4.45
C HIS A 98 -9.95 9.05 -5.44
N TYR A 99 -9.84 7.77 -5.77
CA TYR A 99 -10.79 7.07 -6.62
C TYR A 99 -12.23 7.13 -6.07
N GLN A 100 -12.40 6.86 -4.79
CA GLN A 100 -13.70 6.96 -4.12
C GLN A 100 -14.23 8.41 -4.13
N GLY A 101 -13.34 9.39 -3.99
CA GLY A 101 -13.68 10.80 -4.10
C GLY A 101 -14.20 11.18 -5.48
N ILE A 102 -13.56 10.68 -6.54
CA ILE A 102 -14.02 10.87 -7.93
C ILE A 102 -15.42 10.26 -8.10
N LYS A 103 -15.65 9.06 -7.59
CA LYS A 103 -16.96 8.39 -7.66
C LYS A 103 -18.06 9.18 -6.93
N ALA A 104 -17.76 9.72 -5.77
CA ALA A 104 -18.67 10.58 -5.02
C ALA A 104 -18.97 11.88 -5.78
N PHE A 105 -17.96 12.48 -6.41
CA PHE A 105 -18.08 13.68 -7.21
C PHE A 105 -18.99 13.44 -8.44
N GLU A 106 -18.79 12.33 -9.15
CA GLU A 106 -19.61 11.94 -10.30
C GLU A 106 -21.10 11.76 -9.91
N LYS A 107 -21.35 11.30 -8.68
CA LYS A 107 -22.71 11.19 -8.11
C LYS A 107 -23.24 12.50 -7.52
N GLN A 108 -22.54 13.60 -7.71
CA GLN A 108 -22.85 14.94 -7.18
C GLN A 108 -22.89 15.01 -5.65
N ASN A 109 -22.29 14.06 -4.96
CA ASN A 109 -22.11 14.11 -3.51
C ASN A 109 -20.82 14.86 -3.18
N LEU A 110 -20.86 16.19 -3.31
CA LEU A 110 -19.68 17.05 -3.25
C LEU A 110 -19.04 17.09 -1.87
N GLU A 111 -19.83 16.98 -0.81
CA GLU A 111 -19.33 16.98 0.56
C GLU A 111 -18.52 15.72 0.85
N VAL A 112 -19.05 14.55 0.51
CA VAL A 112 -18.33 13.27 0.65
C VAL A 112 -17.10 13.25 -0.24
N ALA A 113 -17.19 13.74 -1.48
CA ALA A 113 -16.05 13.84 -2.39
C ALA A 113 -14.90 14.65 -1.77
N ARG A 114 -15.22 15.82 -1.19
CA ARG A 114 -14.23 16.67 -0.54
C ARG A 114 -13.54 15.94 0.63
N LEU A 115 -14.31 15.28 1.48
CA LEU A 115 -13.77 14.53 2.62
C LEU A 115 -12.82 13.41 2.15
N LEU A 116 -13.18 12.70 1.09
CA LEU A 116 -12.35 11.63 0.53
C LEU A 116 -11.10 12.18 -0.14
N PHE A 117 -11.18 13.30 -0.86
CA PHE A 117 -10.01 13.96 -1.43
C PHE A 117 -9.07 14.49 -0.35
N ASP A 118 -9.60 15.03 0.75
CA ASP A 118 -8.79 15.47 1.88
C ASP A 118 -8.08 14.31 2.56
N LYS A 119 -8.73 13.14 2.67
CA LYS A 119 -8.08 11.91 3.14
C LYS A 119 -6.97 11.46 2.20
N ALA A 120 -7.21 11.42 0.91
CA ALA A 120 -6.17 11.10 -0.08
C ALA A 120 -4.97 12.03 0.06
N ALA A 121 -5.22 13.32 0.21
CA ALA A 121 -4.18 14.34 0.39
C ALA A 121 -3.34 14.07 1.65
N GLU A 122 -3.95 13.68 2.76
CA GLU A 122 -3.25 13.37 4.01
C GLU A 122 -2.22 12.25 3.82
N TYR A 123 -2.60 11.16 3.15
CA TYR A 123 -1.71 10.03 2.89
C TYR A 123 -0.65 10.36 1.83
N TRP A 124 -0.99 11.07 0.77
CA TRP A 124 -0.02 11.50 -0.23
C TRP A 124 1.03 12.45 0.35
N LYS A 125 0.65 13.37 1.24
CA LYS A 125 1.62 14.23 1.93
C LYS A 125 2.63 13.43 2.72
N GLN A 126 2.19 12.39 3.41
CA GLN A 126 3.10 11.49 4.14
C GLN A 126 4.03 10.73 3.19
N ALA A 127 3.51 10.18 2.08
CA ALA A 127 4.32 9.47 1.09
C ALA A 127 5.36 10.38 0.44
N ILE A 128 4.98 11.59 0.06
CA ILE A 128 5.86 12.60 -0.53
C ILE A 128 6.95 13.03 0.46
N ASN A 129 6.61 13.16 1.74
CA ASN A 129 7.57 13.50 2.78
C ASN A 129 8.67 12.43 2.94
N LEU A 130 8.32 11.17 2.74
CA LEU A 130 9.26 10.05 2.78
C LEU A 130 10.07 9.91 1.48
N ALA A 131 9.48 10.22 0.34
CA ALA A 131 10.11 10.08 -0.98
C ALA A 131 9.69 11.24 -1.91
N PRO A 132 10.30 12.44 -1.77
CA PRO A 132 9.84 13.66 -2.46
C PRO A 132 9.84 13.57 -3.98
N ASN A 133 10.67 12.72 -4.56
CA ASN A 133 10.84 12.62 -6.02
C ASN A 133 10.03 11.50 -6.67
N ASN A 134 9.31 10.68 -5.87
CA ASN A 134 8.64 9.49 -6.39
C ASN A 134 7.17 9.72 -6.79
N TYR A 135 6.52 10.73 -6.25
CA TYR A 135 5.08 10.93 -6.39
C TYR A 135 4.76 12.29 -7.01
N ILE A 136 5.32 12.56 -8.18
CA ILE A 136 5.22 13.86 -8.88
C ILE A 136 3.77 14.19 -9.25
N GLU A 137 3.01 13.22 -9.76
CA GLU A 137 1.61 13.44 -10.13
C GLU A 137 0.74 13.79 -8.91
N ALA A 138 0.93 13.07 -7.80
CA ALA A 138 0.26 13.35 -6.55
C ALA A 138 0.61 14.76 -6.03
N ARG A 139 1.88 15.14 -6.09
CA ARG A 139 2.33 16.48 -5.71
C ARG A 139 1.65 17.54 -6.58
N ASN A 140 1.62 17.36 -7.89
CA ASN A 140 0.98 18.28 -8.81
C ASN A 140 -0.52 18.43 -8.50
N TRP A 141 -1.21 17.32 -8.21
CA TRP A 141 -2.60 17.36 -7.81
C TRP A 141 -2.81 18.13 -6.50
N LEU A 142 -1.97 17.90 -5.51
CA LEU A 142 -2.01 18.62 -4.23
C LEU A 142 -1.81 20.13 -4.43
N GLN A 143 -0.87 20.55 -5.27
CA GLN A 143 -0.62 21.94 -5.60
C GLN A 143 -1.79 22.56 -6.36
N THR A 144 -2.27 21.90 -7.41
CA THR A 144 -3.38 22.36 -8.25
C THR A 144 -4.67 22.54 -7.45
N THR A 145 -4.90 21.70 -6.45
CA THR A 145 -6.10 21.75 -5.60
C THR A 145 -5.92 22.63 -4.35
N GLY A 146 -4.78 23.29 -4.22
CA GLY A 146 -4.49 24.21 -3.11
C GLY A 146 -4.24 23.50 -1.76
N ARG A 147 -3.93 22.22 -1.78
CA ARG A 147 -3.70 21.43 -0.56
C ARG A 147 -2.27 21.51 -0.04
N ILE A 148 -1.33 21.88 -0.90
CA ILE A 148 0.03 22.28 -0.55
C ILE A 148 0.39 23.54 -1.35
N PRO A 149 1.38 24.34 -0.87
CA PRO A 149 1.83 25.51 -1.62
C PRO A 149 2.41 25.13 -2.98
N THR A 150 2.18 25.99 -3.99
CA THR A 150 2.91 25.94 -5.25
C THR A 150 4.35 26.39 -4.98
N GLU A 151 5.32 25.61 -5.46
CA GLU A 151 6.71 26.08 -5.44
C GLU A 151 6.82 27.28 -6.37
N ASN A 152 7.20 28.42 -5.81
CA ASN A 152 7.56 29.59 -6.63
C ASN A 152 8.89 29.23 -7.33
N LEU A 153 8.82 28.95 -8.61
CA LEU A 153 9.99 28.86 -9.49
C LEU A 153 10.52 30.27 -9.66
N TYR A 154 11.41 30.71 -8.78
CA TYR A 154 12.28 31.84 -8.96
C TYR A 154 13.72 31.41 -9.09
#